data_cf20def50e63e0d25971a16e88dcd927
#
_entry.id   cf20def50e63e0d25971a16e88dcd927
#
_cell.length_a   1.000
_cell.length_b   1.000
_cell.length_c   1.000
_cell.angle_alpha   90.00
_cell.angle_beta   90.00
_cell.angle_gamma   90.00
#
_symmetry.space_group_name_H-M   'P 1'
#
loop_
_entity.id
_entity.type
_entity.pdbx_description
1 polymer ?
#
loop_
_entity_poly.entity_id
_entity_poly.type
_entity_poly.pdbx_seq_one_letter_code
_entity_poly.pdbx_strand_id
1 'polypeptide(L)'
;MLRYFFCLLALPVLLSCSGRKSAPATAPEKVPPRLFRVVAPPGAMDDAQRYAYLREHFWDDLDFADTVFIVSTDTIHMLRAFDTYIRNFVMESDPSPVAELMRKASGSKTMLEYFAMLAERVLHDPNSPLHSDELYIPVLEALVASPWLDEWEKIAPEHDLRMALQNRVGLPANDFRYTLASGRTGTLYGIRADYTLVFFNNPDCGMCERIRAEIVASPLLSEMIRAGRLEVLALYPDEDLTAWRAHAPQVPSLWINAYDACLLYTSPSPRDTR
;
A
#
# COMPACT_ATOMS: atom_id res chain seq x y z
N MET A 1 89.54 -20.03 -17.08
CA MET A 1 89.91 -20.09 -18.52
C MET A 1 88.68 -20.40 -19.34
N LEU A 2 88.54 -19.63 -20.32
CA LEU A 2 87.85 -19.70 -21.61
C LEU A 2 86.48 -19.02 -21.69
N ARG A 3 86.55 -17.84 -22.27
CA ARG A 3 85.48 -16.96 -22.79
C ARG A 3 84.95 -17.59 -24.06
N TYR A 4 83.61 -17.64 -24.22
CA TYR A 4 82.94 -17.67 -25.52
C TYR A 4 81.91 -16.56 -25.58
N PHE A 5 82.20 -15.61 -26.48
CA PHE A 5 81.33 -14.57 -26.99
C PHE A 5 80.37 -15.21 -28.01
N PHE A 6 79.10 -15.04 -27.79
CA PHE A 6 78.13 -15.35 -28.84
C PHE A 6 77.39 -14.07 -29.19
N CYS A 7 77.70 -13.54 -30.35
CA CYS A 7 76.94 -12.46 -31.01
C CYS A 7 75.63 -13.02 -31.55
N LEU A 8 74.53 -12.52 -31.05
CA LEU A 8 73.20 -12.77 -31.64
C LEU A 8 72.77 -11.52 -32.40
N LEU A 9 72.65 -11.64 -33.72
CA LEU A 9 72.07 -10.66 -34.62
C LEU A 9 70.56 -10.53 -34.32
N ALA A 10 70.09 -9.35 -33.90
CA ALA A 10 68.69 -9.02 -33.77
C ALA A 10 68.17 -8.47 -35.12
N LEU A 11 67.31 -9.23 -35.80
CA LEU A 11 66.52 -8.77 -36.92
C LEU A 11 65.31 -7.98 -36.40
N PRO A 12 65.05 -6.72 -36.86
CA PRO A 12 63.84 -6.02 -36.52
C PRO A 12 62.67 -6.51 -37.38
N VAL A 13 61.72 -7.20 -36.78
CA VAL A 13 60.42 -7.51 -37.42
C VAL A 13 59.55 -6.27 -37.33
N LEU A 14 59.37 -5.58 -38.43
CA LEU A 14 58.40 -4.50 -38.57
C LEU A 14 56.99 -5.10 -38.63
N LEU A 15 56.27 -5.15 -37.50
CA LEU A 15 54.84 -5.43 -37.45
C LEU A 15 54.09 -4.13 -37.83
N SER A 16 53.61 -4.07 -39.06
CA SER A 16 52.71 -3.05 -39.55
C SER A 16 51.31 -3.32 -38.96
N CYS A 17 50.99 -2.67 -37.83
CA CYS A 17 49.63 -2.60 -37.32
C CYS A 17 48.80 -1.61 -38.18
N SER A 18 48.09 -2.09 -39.17
CA SER A 18 46.99 -1.36 -39.80
C SER A 18 45.86 -1.18 -38.80
N GLY A 19 45.87 -0.08 -38.07
CA GLY A 19 44.80 0.33 -37.17
C GLY A 19 43.51 0.59 -37.95
N ARG A 20 42.64 -0.43 -37.96
CA ARG A 20 41.23 -0.25 -38.35
C ARG A 20 40.61 0.69 -37.34
N LYS A 21 40.43 1.97 -37.67
CA LYS A 21 39.64 2.89 -36.85
C LYS A 21 38.21 2.34 -36.79
N SER A 22 37.85 1.69 -35.69
CA SER A 22 36.46 1.41 -35.36
C SER A 22 35.74 2.74 -35.28
N ALA A 23 34.71 2.93 -36.12
CA ALA A 23 33.80 4.06 -35.95
C ALA A 23 33.28 4.08 -34.51
N PRO A 24 33.17 5.25 -33.85
CA PRO A 24 32.57 5.31 -32.55
C PRO A 24 31.15 4.71 -32.65
N ALA A 25 30.86 3.70 -31.83
CA ALA A 25 29.51 3.19 -31.71
C ALA A 25 28.63 4.37 -31.29
N THR A 26 27.73 4.75 -32.16
CA THR A 26 26.69 5.75 -31.86
C THR A 26 25.97 5.25 -30.59
N ALA A 27 26.08 6.01 -29.53
CA ALA A 27 25.31 5.72 -28.33
C ALA A 27 23.83 5.61 -28.76
N PRO A 28 23.06 4.62 -28.22
CA PRO A 28 21.67 4.48 -28.60
C PRO A 28 20.98 5.80 -28.30
N GLU A 29 20.36 6.37 -29.34
CA GLU A 29 19.55 7.58 -29.24
C GLU A 29 18.52 7.33 -28.16
N LYS A 30 18.56 8.11 -27.08
CA LYS A 30 17.57 8.01 -26.00
C LYS A 30 16.25 8.50 -26.57
N VAL A 31 15.42 7.57 -27.03
CA VAL A 31 14.05 7.87 -27.40
C VAL A 31 13.39 8.45 -26.14
N PRO A 32 12.84 9.67 -26.19
CA PRO A 32 12.18 10.23 -25.02
C PRO A 32 11.06 9.29 -24.58
N PRO A 33 10.87 9.09 -23.27
CA PRO A 33 9.84 8.20 -22.77
C PRO A 33 8.46 8.65 -23.29
N ARG A 34 7.75 7.73 -23.91
CA ARG A 34 6.36 7.95 -24.32
C ARG A 34 5.53 8.13 -23.06
N LEU A 35 4.85 9.27 -22.91
CA LEU A 35 4.01 9.56 -21.75
C LEU A 35 2.56 9.16 -22.02
N PHE A 36 1.93 8.56 -21.03
CA PHE A 36 0.48 8.32 -20.99
C PHE A 36 -0.28 9.65 -21.01
N ARG A 37 -1.39 9.72 -21.74
CA ARG A 37 -2.27 10.89 -21.82
C ARG A 37 -3.72 10.48 -21.63
N VAL A 38 -4.42 11.24 -20.80
CA VAL A 38 -5.86 11.06 -20.65
C VAL A 38 -6.58 11.53 -21.91
N VAL A 39 -7.49 10.71 -22.43
CA VAL A 39 -8.30 11.05 -23.63
C VAL A 39 -9.22 12.23 -23.30
N ALA A 40 -9.15 13.28 -24.11
CA ALA A 40 -10.00 14.45 -23.91
C ALA A 40 -11.48 14.12 -24.19
N PRO A 41 -12.42 14.51 -23.31
CA PRO A 41 -13.84 14.35 -23.57
C PRO A 41 -14.27 15.15 -24.81
N PRO A 42 -15.27 14.67 -25.57
CA PRO A 42 -15.90 15.43 -26.66
C PRO A 42 -16.39 16.81 -26.18
N GLY A 43 -16.25 17.85 -27.04
CA GLY A 43 -16.42 19.26 -26.65
C GLY A 43 -17.85 19.72 -26.30
N ALA A 44 -18.87 18.89 -26.49
CA ALA A 44 -20.28 19.26 -26.26
C ALA A 44 -20.90 18.65 -24.99
N MET A 45 -20.06 18.15 -24.04
CA MET A 45 -20.52 17.53 -22.81
C MET A 45 -20.66 18.54 -21.67
N ASP A 46 -21.74 18.41 -20.89
CA ASP A 46 -21.85 19.06 -19.58
C ASP A 46 -20.91 18.40 -18.54
N ASP A 47 -20.83 18.96 -17.33
CA ASP A 47 -19.88 18.49 -16.32
C ASP A 47 -20.16 17.05 -15.85
N ALA A 48 -21.43 16.66 -15.72
CA ALA A 48 -21.83 15.31 -15.33
C ALA A 48 -21.49 14.28 -16.41
N GLN A 49 -21.77 14.62 -17.67
CA GLN A 49 -21.41 13.80 -18.82
C GLN A 49 -19.91 13.66 -18.98
N ARG A 50 -19.17 14.75 -18.75
CA ARG A 50 -17.70 14.78 -18.78
C ARG A 50 -17.10 13.91 -17.69
N TYR A 51 -17.64 13.97 -16.48
CA TYR A 51 -17.24 13.11 -15.36
C TYR A 51 -17.47 11.63 -15.71
N ALA A 52 -18.67 11.27 -16.17
CA ALA A 52 -19.00 9.90 -16.55
C ALA A 52 -18.08 9.39 -17.65
N TYR A 53 -17.83 10.21 -18.68
CA TYR A 53 -16.91 9.88 -19.77
C TYR A 53 -15.50 9.61 -19.27
N LEU A 54 -14.94 10.52 -18.46
CA LEU A 54 -13.58 10.36 -17.94
C LEU A 54 -13.45 9.17 -17.00
N ARG A 55 -14.48 8.89 -16.21
CA ARG A 55 -14.50 7.70 -15.36
C ARG A 55 -14.35 6.40 -16.16
N GLU A 56 -14.99 6.32 -17.34
CA GLU A 56 -14.99 5.13 -18.20
C GLU A 56 -13.77 5.07 -19.13
N HIS A 57 -13.38 6.22 -19.69
CA HIS A 57 -12.42 6.33 -20.79
C HIS A 57 -11.02 6.85 -20.36
N PHE A 58 -10.77 6.99 -19.07
CA PHE A 58 -9.52 7.57 -18.56
C PHE A 58 -8.29 6.84 -19.10
N TRP A 59 -8.36 5.52 -19.22
CA TRP A 59 -7.25 4.64 -19.58
C TRP A 59 -7.24 4.23 -21.07
N ASP A 60 -8.09 4.79 -21.92
CA ASP A 60 -8.26 4.32 -23.31
C ASP A 60 -7.04 4.65 -24.21
N ASP A 61 -6.19 5.62 -23.85
CA ASP A 61 -4.90 5.86 -24.56
C ASP A 61 -3.84 4.79 -24.24
N LEU A 62 -4.09 3.94 -23.25
CA LEU A 62 -3.17 2.87 -22.86
C LEU A 62 -3.54 1.56 -23.54
N ASP A 63 -2.63 1.04 -24.37
CA ASP A 63 -2.71 -0.34 -24.84
C ASP A 63 -2.20 -1.28 -23.73
N PHE A 64 -3.11 -1.99 -23.07
CA PHE A 64 -2.77 -2.95 -22.01
C PHE A 64 -1.99 -4.18 -22.52
N ALA A 65 -1.82 -4.36 -23.83
CA ALA A 65 -0.94 -5.35 -24.41
C ALA A 65 0.50 -4.83 -24.62
N ASP A 66 0.71 -3.50 -24.62
CA ASP A 66 2.03 -2.88 -24.83
C ASP A 66 2.87 -2.88 -23.53
N THR A 67 3.45 -4.04 -23.22
CA THR A 67 4.35 -4.18 -22.07
C THR A 67 5.66 -3.41 -22.23
N VAL A 68 6.08 -3.09 -23.47
CA VAL A 68 7.28 -2.28 -23.71
C VAL A 68 7.04 -0.83 -23.30
N PHE A 69 5.86 -0.31 -23.60
CA PHE A 69 5.47 1.02 -23.12
C PHE A 69 5.53 1.09 -21.59
N ILE A 70 4.91 0.12 -20.89
CA ILE A 70 4.74 0.19 -19.43
C ILE A 70 6.08 0.09 -18.68
N VAL A 71 7.07 -0.66 -19.18
CA VAL A 71 8.40 -0.75 -18.56
C VAL A 71 9.32 0.42 -18.90
N SER A 72 9.01 1.19 -19.94
CA SER A 72 9.82 2.33 -20.40
C SER A 72 9.24 3.69 -20.04
N THR A 73 7.96 3.74 -19.62
CA THR A 73 7.30 5.00 -19.26
C THR A 73 7.80 5.55 -17.93
N ASP A 74 7.59 6.85 -17.70
CA ASP A 74 7.89 7.49 -16.42
C ASP A 74 6.90 7.01 -15.33
N THR A 75 7.41 6.23 -14.38
CA THR A 75 6.61 5.70 -13.27
C THR A 75 5.97 6.80 -12.42
N ILE A 76 6.64 7.94 -12.22
CA ILE A 76 6.09 9.05 -11.44
C ILE A 76 4.91 9.67 -12.18
N HIS A 77 5.01 9.80 -13.52
CA HIS A 77 3.91 10.28 -14.34
C HIS A 77 2.70 9.33 -14.26
N MET A 78 2.92 8.03 -14.36
CA MET A 78 1.86 7.03 -14.23
C MET A 78 1.25 6.98 -12.83
N LEU A 79 2.07 7.13 -11.79
CA LEU A 79 1.59 7.20 -10.40
C LEU A 79 0.66 8.41 -10.19
N ARG A 80 1.03 9.56 -10.74
CA ARG A 80 0.18 10.77 -10.72
C ARG A 80 -1.12 10.59 -11.50
N ALA A 81 -1.06 9.91 -12.63
CA ALA A 81 -2.26 9.59 -13.41
C ALA A 81 -3.19 8.66 -12.61
N PHE A 82 -2.64 7.63 -11.95
CA PHE A 82 -3.39 6.73 -11.10
C PHE A 82 -3.99 7.45 -9.88
N ASP A 83 -3.22 8.26 -9.15
CA ASP A 83 -3.72 9.11 -8.05
C ASP A 83 -4.86 10.02 -8.52
N THR A 84 -4.69 10.66 -9.67
CA THR A 84 -5.71 11.53 -10.28
C THR A 84 -6.99 10.75 -10.60
N TYR A 85 -6.86 9.55 -11.16
CA TYR A 85 -8.00 8.68 -11.45
C TYR A 85 -8.76 8.31 -10.20
N ILE A 86 -8.07 7.78 -9.20
CA ILE A 86 -8.69 7.38 -7.92
C ILE A 86 -9.38 8.58 -7.26
N ARG A 87 -8.68 9.68 -7.10
CA ARG A 87 -9.17 10.88 -6.40
C ARG A 87 -10.41 11.50 -7.03
N ASN A 88 -10.49 11.50 -8.34
CA ASN A 88 -11.53 12.27 -9.03
C ASN A 88 -12.65 11.40 -9.61
N PHE A 89 -12.41 10.12 -9.87
CA PHE A 89 -13.35 9.29 -10.64
C PHE A 89 -13.76 7.98 -9.95
N VAL A 90 -13.17 7.67 -8.79
CA VAL A 90 -13.50 6.45 -8.04
C VAL A 90 -14.06 6.84 -6.66
N MET A 91 -15.14 6.21 -6.26
CA MET A 91 -15.73 6.35 -4.93
C MET A 91 -15.45 5.09 -4.13
N GLU A 92 -15.15 5.22 -2.85
CA GLU A 92 -14.90 4.07 -1.96
C GLU A 92 -16.10 3.12 -1.89
N SER A 93 -17.31 3.66 -2.01
CA SER A 93 -18.55 2.86 -2.06
C SER A 93 -18.75 2.09 -3.38
N ASP A 94 -17.92 2.34 -4.40
CA ASP A 94 -18.01 1.68 -5.69
C ASP A 94 -16.61 1.35 -6.24
N PRO A 95 -16.04 0.21 -5.85
CA PRO A 95 -14.72 -0.23 -6.30
C PRO A 95 -14.71 -0.79 -7.73
N SER A 96 -15.85 -0.84 -8.42
CA SER A 96 -15.96 -1.44 -9.76
C SER A 96 -15.01 -0.85 -10.81
N PRO A 97 -14.68 0.46 -10.82
CA PRO A 97 -13.70 1.00 -11.76
C PRO A 97 -12.28 0.46 -11.55
N VAL A 98 -11.90 0.20 -10.29
CA VAL A 98 -10.61 -0.44 -9.98
C VAL A 98 -10.62 -1.90 -10.44
N ALA A 99 -11.71 -2.63 -10.18
CA ALA A 99 -11.85 -4.01 -10.65
C ALA A 99 -11.74 -4.11 -12.17
N GLU A 100 -12.38 -3.20 -12.93
CA GLU A 100 -12.30 -3.18 -14.39
C GLU A 100 -10.89 -2.83 -14.89
N LEU A 101 -10.22 -1.88 -14.24
CA LEU A 101 -8.82 -1.54 -14.53
C LEU A 101 -7.91 -2.76 -14.34
N MET A 102 -8.04 -3.45 -13.21
CA MET A 102 -7.24 -4.65 -12.93
C MET A 102 -7.57 -5.80 -13.86
N ARG A 103 -8.83 -5.95 -14.29
CA ARG A 103 -9.22 -6.91 -15.32
C ARG A 103 -8.50 -6.63 -16.65
N LYS A 104 -8.41 -5.37 -17.07
CA LYS A 104 -7.65 -4.96 -18.27
C LYS A 104 -6.16 -5.24 -18.09
N ALA A 105 -5.60 -4.94 -16.93
CA ALA A 105 -4.19 -5.16 -16.62
C ALA A 105 -3.81 -6.66 -16.54
N SER A 106 -4.76 -7.55 -16.24
CA SER A 106 -4.54 -8.99 -16.07
C SER A 106 -4.18 -9.73 -17.38
N GLY A 107 -4.12 -9.04 -18.52
CA GLY A 107 -3.72 -9.63 -19.80
C GLY A 107 -2.27 -10.11 -19.86
N SER A 108 -1.38 -9.61 -18.99
CA SER A 108 0.00 -10.04 -18.85
C SER A 108 0.52 -9.85 -17.43
N LYS A 109 1.54 -10.64 -17.05
CA LYS A 109 2.20 -10.49 -15.74
C LYS A 109 2.73 -9.07 -15.53
N THR A 110 3.46 -8.55 -16.50
CA THR A 110 4.10 -7.22 -16.43
C THR A 110 3.09 -6.11 -16.18
N MET A 111 1.96 -6.13 -16.90
CA MET A 111 0.93 -5.10 -16.76
C MET A 111 0.21 -5.22 -15.42
N LEU A 112 -0.15 -6.44 -15.02
CA LEU A 112 -0.79 -6.71 -13.74
C LEU A 112 0.08 -6.23 -12.57
N GLU A 113 1.35 -6.62 -12.52
CA GLU A 113 2.29 -6.24 -11.45
C GLU A 113 2.52 -4.71 -11.43
N TYR A 114 2.59 -4.09 -12.60
CA TYR A 114 2.77 -2.64 -12.68
C TYR A 114 1.59 -1.87 -12.07
N PHE A 115 0.35 -2.22 -12.46
CA PHE A 115 -0.83 -1.57 -11.89
C PHE A 115 -1.05 -1.93 -10.42
N ALA A 116 -0.70 -3.14 -10.00
CA ALA A 116 -0.70 -3.53 -8.59
C ALA A 116 0.29 -2.68 -7.77
N MET A 117 1.49 -2.42 -8.30
CA MET A 117 2.47 -1.53 -7.65
C MET A 117 1.98 -0.08 -7.54
N LEU A 118 1.29 0.45 -8.57
CA LEU A 118 0.69 1.78 -8.49
C LEU A 118 -0.41 1.82 -7.43
N ALA A 119 -1.27 0.80 -7.41
CA ALA A 119 -2.36 0.67 -6.45
C ALA A 119 -1.84 0.49 -5.02
N GLU A 120 -0.80 -0.30 -4.80
CA GLU A 120 -0.18 -0.46 -3.48
C GLU A 120 0.26 0.89 -2.90
N ARG A 121 0.92 1.73 -3.71
CA ARG A 121 1.39 3.06 -3.28
C ARG A 121 0.27 4.05 -3.00
N VAL A 122 -0.85 3.94 -3.68
CA VAL A 122 -1.95 4.91 -3.57
C VAL A 122 -3.03 4.44 -2.60
N LEU A 123 -3.37 3.15 -2.63
CA LEU A 123 -4.50 2.59 -1.90
C LEU A 123 -4.12 1.78 -0.65
N HIS A 124 -2.87 1.29 -0.56
CA HIS A 124 -2.45 0.40 0.53
C HIS A 124 -1.35 0.98 1.43
N ASP A 125 -0.55 1.95 0.96
CA ASP A 125 0.40 2.65 1.83
C ASP A 125 -0.35 3.38 2.96
N PRO A 126 -0.09 3.07 4.25
CA PRO A 126 -0.79 3.70 5.38
C PRO A 126 -0.57 5.21 5.47
N ASN A 127 0.46 5.76 4.81
CA ASN A 127 0.71 7.20 4.73
C ASN A 127 0.02 7.86 3.52
N SER A 128 -0.64 7.09 2.67
CA SER A 128 -1.36 7.62 1.52
C SER A 128 -2.65 8.33 1.97
N PRO A 129 -2.93 9.56 1.51
CA PRO A 129 -4.20 10.22 1.78
C PRO A 129 -5.40 9.57 1.07
N LEU A 130 -5.14 8.59 0.19
CA LEU A 130 -6.15 7.81 -0.53
C LEU A 130 -6.16 6.34 -0.09
N HIS A 131 -5.54 6.04 1.05
CA HIS A 131 -5.58 4.69 1.61
C HIS A 131 -7.03 4.21 1.76
N SER A 132 -7.34 3.05 1.18
CA SER A 132 -8.68 2.43 1.24
C SER A 132 -8.59 0.94 0.96
N ASP A 133 -8.88 0.13 1.96
CA ASP A 133 -8.97 -1.32 1.80
C ASP A 133 -10.07 -1.71 0.80
N GLU A 134 -11.21 -1.01 0.80
CA GLU A 134 -12.32 -1.29 -0.11
C GLU A 134 -11.92 -1.14 -1.59
N LEU A 135 -11.12 -0.12 -1.91
CA LEU A 135 -10.61 0.08 -3.27
C LEU A 135 -9.42 -0.83 -3.59
N TYR A 136 -8.71 -1.34 -2.58
CA TYR A 136 -7.57 -2.23 -2.78
C TYR A 136 -7.97 -3.71 -2.90
N ILE A 137 -9.12 -4.12 -2.36
CA ILE A 137 -9.64 -5.49 -2.49
C ILE A 137 -9.66 -5.98 -3.96
N PRO A 138 -10.19 -5.26 -4.95
CA PRO A 138 -10.17 -5.72 -6.35
C PRO A 138 -8.77 -5.95 -6.92
N VAL A 139 -7.77 -5.22 -6.43
CA VAL A 139 -6.37 -5.41 -6.83
C VAL A 139 -5.85 -6.74 -6.29
N LEU A 140 -6.10 -7.01 -5.02
CA LEU A 140 -5.72 -8.27 -4.37
C LEU A 140 -6.44 -9.47 -5.00
N GLU A 141 -7.73 -9.35 -5.29
CA GLU A 141 -8.49 -10.37 -6.00
C GLU A 141 -7.90 -10.68 -7.37
N ALA A 142 -7.51 -9.67 -8.14
CA ALA A 142 -6.87 -9.85 -9.45
C ALA A 142 -5.51 -10.56 -9.34
N LEU A 143 -4.70 -10.23 -8.32
CA LEU A 143 -3.42 -10.88 -8.06
C LEU A 143 -3.60 -12.36 -7.67
N VAL A 144 -4.51 -12.64 -6.73
CA VAL A 144 -4.81 -14.01 -6.27
C VAL A 144 -5.37 -14.88 -7.39
N ALA A 145 -6.27 -14.33 -8.22
CA ALA A 145 -6.87 -15.06 -9.34
C ALA A 145 -5.94 -15.20 -10.55
N SER A 146 -4.80 -14.50 -10.57
CA SER A 146 -3.91 -14.44 -11.74
C SER A 146 -3.30 -15.82 -12.06
N PRO A 147 -3.34 -16.25 -13.33
CA PRO A 147 -2.59 -17.42 -13.78
C PRO A 147 -1.08 -17.15 -13.97
N TRP A 148 -0.66 -15.87 -13.94
CA TRP A 148 0.70 -15.44 -14.16
C TRP A 148 1.59 -15.54 -12.92
N LEU A 149 0.97 -15.52 -11.72
CA LEU A 149 1.66 -15.58 -10.44
C LEU A 149 1.72 -17.03 -9.95
N ASP A 150 2.86 -17.44 -9.44
CA ASP A 150 3.04 -18.74 -8.78
C ASP A 150 2.51 -18.71 -7.33
N GLU A 151 2.56 -19.87 -6.65
CA GLU A 151 2.06 -20.02 -5.27
C GLU A 151 2.82 -19.13 -4.27
N TRP A 152 4.11 -18.89 -4.50
CA TRP A 152 4.93 -18.06 -3.61
C TRP A 152 4.60 -16.56 -3.77
N GLU A 153 4.40 -16.13 -5.01
CA GLU A 153 4.03 -14.78 -5.35
C GLU A 153 2.62 -14.40 -4.83
N LYS A 154 1.76 -15.40 -4.62
CA LYS A 154 0.39 -15.21 -4.10
C LYS A 154 0.30 -15.15 -2.58
N ILE A 155 1.31 -15.58 -1.82
CA ILE A 155 1.24 -15.62 -0.35
C ILE A 155 0.89 -14.27 0.25
N ALA A 156 1.59 -13.20 -0.16
CA ALA A 156 1.33 -11.86 0.37
C ALA A 156 -0.04 -11.33 -0.07
N PRO A 157 -0.43 -11.34 -1.37
CA PRO A 157 -1.77 -10.94 -1.79
C PRO A 157 -2.91 -11.71 -1.11
N GLU A 158 -2.77 -13.01 -0.89
CA GLU A 158 -3.77 -13.82 -0.18
C GLU A 158 -3.89 -13.45 1.29
N HIS A 159 -2.77 -13.16 1.94
CA HIS A 159 -2.77 -12.68 3.32
C HIS A 159 -3.45 -11.31 3.41
N ASP A 160 -3.04 -10.36 2.55
CA ASP A 160 -3.55 -8.99 2.56
C ASP A 160 -5.05 -8.97 2.20
N LEU A 161 -5.50 -9.81 1.27
CA LEU A 161 -6.92 -9.97 0.95
C LEU A 161 -7.73 -10.47 2.16
N ARG A 162 -7.22 -11.48 2.88
CA ARG A 162 -7.88 -11.94 4.11
C ARG A 162 -7.98 -10.85 5.16
N MET A 163 -6.96 -9.99 5.27
CA MET A 163 -6.99 -8.86 6.21
C MET A 163 -7.96 -7.78 5.76
N ALA A 164 -7.92 -7.36 4.49
CA ALA A 164 -8.81 -6.34 3.92
C ALA A 164 -10.30 -6.75 3.96
N LEU A 165 -10.60 -8.04 3.90
CA LEU A 165 -11.97 -8.55 3.99
C LEU A 165 -12.52 -8.56 5.42
N GLN A 166 -11.70 -8.26 6.45
CA GLN A 166 -12.15 -8.21 7.84
C GLN A 166 -12.63 -6.80 8.21
N ASN A 167 -13.56 -6.73 9.15
CA ASN A 167 -14.01 -5.47 9.77
C ASN A 167 -14.49 -4.40 8.75
N ARG A 168 -15.06 -4.82 7.63
CA ARG A 168 -15.53 -3.90 6.58
C ARG A 168 -16.74 -3.09 7.05
N VAL A 169 -16.84 -1.87 6.53
CA VAL A 169 -17.97 -0.98 6.82
C VAL A 169 -19.31 -1.65 6.46
N GLY A 170 -20.26 -1.63 7.38
CA GLY A 170 -21.58 -2.26 7.20
C GLY A 170 -21.63 -3.76 7.47
N LEU A 171 -20.50 -4.41 7.76
CA LEU A 171 -20.42 -5.81 8.16
C LEU A 171 -20.11 -5.94 9.67
N PRO A 172 -20.45 -7.09 10.29
CA PRO A 172 -20.06 -7.35 11.68
C PRO A 172 -18.54 -7.31 11.84
N ALA A 173 -18.04 -6.57 12.82
CA ALA A 173 -16.63 -6.61 13.20
C ALA A 173 -16.26 -7.99 13.79
N ASN A 174 -14.99 -8.37 13.69
CA ASN A 174 -14.51 -9.58 14.36
C ASN A 174 -14.60 -9.42 15.87
N ASP A 175 -15.24 -10.37 16.56
CA ASP A 175 -15.21 -10.41 18.02
C ASP A 175 -13.82 -10.84 18.52
N PHE A 176 -13.34 -10.20 19.55
CA PHE A 176 -12.08 -10.56 20.20
C PHE A 176 -12.19 -10.42 21.72
N ARG A 177 -11.28 -11.10 22.41
CA ARG A 177 -11.22 -11.08 23.88
C ARG A 177 -10.14 -10.11 24.33
N TYR A 178 -10.46 -9.30 25.33
CA TYR A 178 -9.52 -8.42 26.01
C TYR A 178 -9.44 -8.73 27.49
N THR A 179 -8.37 -8.31 28.18
CA THR A 179 -8.13 -8.53 29.60
C THR A 179 -7.97 -7.20 30.33
N LEU A 180 -8.69 -7.04 31.43
CA LEU A 180 -8.63 -5.88 32.31
C LEU A 180 -7.46 -6.00 33.32
N ALA A 181 -7.08 -4.91 33.97
CA ALA A 181 -6.05 -4.88 35.02
C ALA A 181 -6.38 -5.82 36.21
N SER A 182 -7.66 -6.10 36.45
CA SER A 182 -8.12 -7.05 37.45
C SER A 182 -7.93 -8.54 37.09
N GLY A 183 -7.49 -8.82 35.85
CA GLY A 183 -7.44 -10.17 35.28
C GLY A 183 -8.79 -10.68 34.74
N ARG A 184 -9.88 -9.91 34.90
CA ARG A 184 -11.17 -10.26 34.27
C ARG A 184 -11.07 -10.07 32.75
N THR A 185 -11.74 -10.92 32.00
CA THR A 185 -11.82 -10.83 30.55
C THR A 185 -13.17 -10.30 30.09
N GLY A 186 -13.19 -9.60 28.95
CA GLY A 186 -14.37 -9.21 28.21
C GLY A 186 -14.21 -9.55 26.73
N THR A 187 -15.27 -9.39 25.96
CA THR A 187 -15.23 -9.46 24.49
C THR A 187 -15.75 -8.17 23.88
N LEU A 188 -15.38 -7.88 22.62
CA LEU A 188 -15.91 -6.71 21.92
C LEU A 188 -17.44 -6.74 21.89
N TYR A 189 -18.03 -7.88 21.57
CA TYR A 189 -19.49 -8.05 21.54
C TYR A 189 -20.15 -8.08 22.92
N GLY A 190 -19.36 -8.21 23.98
CA GLY A 190 -19.82 -8.10 25.36
C GLY A 190 -20.08 -6.67 25.83
N ILE A 191 -19.54 -5.67 25.10
CA ILE A 191 -19.73 -4.25 25.42
C ILE A 191 -21.17 -3.85 25.09
N ARG A 192 -21.81 -3.11 25.99
CA ARG A 192 -23.21 -2.67 25.88
C ARG A 192 -23.27 -1.15 25.71
N ALA A 193 -23.24 -0.69 24.46
CA ALA A 193 -23.39 0.71 24.07
C ALA A 193 -23.95 0.77 22.65
N ASP A 194 -24.45 1.95 22.23
CA ASP A 194 -24.89 2.16 20.85
C ASP A 194 -23.67 2.11 19.90
N TYR A 195 -22.52 2.61 20.40
CA TYR A 195 -21.25 2.66 19.67
C TYR A 195 -20.11 2.20 20.55
N THR A 196 -19.14 1.50 19.97
CA THR A 196 -17.88 1.14 20.63
C THR A 196 -16.72 1.69 19.80
N LEU A 197 -15.91 2.55 20.42
CA LEU A 197 -14.67 3.04 19.82
C LEU A 197 -13.50 2.18 20.31
N VAL A 198 -12.92 1.36 19.45
CA VAL A 198 -11.69 0.63 19.76
C VAL A 198 -10.51 1.55 19.48
N PHE A 199 -9.81 1.94 20.54
CA PHE A 199 -8.67 2.82 20.51
C PHE A 199 -7.40 2.05 20.89
N PHE A 200 -6.57 1.73 19.91
CA PHE A 200 -5.27 1.12 20.17
C PHE A 200 -4.37 2.15 20.83
N ASN A 201 -3.99 1.89 22.08
CA ASN A 201 -3.28 2.84 22.92
C ASN A 201 -1.98 2.24 23.44
N ASN A 202 -0.85 2.76 22.95
CA ASN A 202 0.47 2.34 23.37
C ASN A 202 1.13 3.43 24.24
N PRO A 203 1.77 3.09 25.40
CA PRO A 203 2.67 3.99 26.10
C PRO A 203 3.74 4.55 25.15
N ASP A 204 4.20 5.78 25.42
CA ASP A 204 5.23 6.47 24.63
C ASP A 204 4.87 6.77 23.16
N CYS A 205 3.60 6.60 22.78
CA CYS A 205 3.08 6.93 21.46
C CYS A 205 2.52 8.37 21.45
N GLY A 206 3.28 9.34 20.96
CA GLY A 206 2.84 10.73 20.90
C GLY A 206 1.59 10.98 20.04
N MET A 207 1.33 10.13 19.04
CA MET A 207 0.07 10.17 18.28
C MET A 207 -1.10 9.71 19.14
N CYS A 208 -0.93 8.63 19.91
CA CYS A 208 -1.96 8.12 20.81
C CYS A 208 -2.35 9.17 21.86
N GLU A 209 -1.37 9.92 22.40
CA GLU A 209 -1.65 11.02 23.33
C GLU A 209 -2.48 12.14 22.70
N ARG A 210 -2.16 12.54 21.46
CA ARG A 210 -2.93 13.57 20.75
C ARG A 210 -4.37 13.12 20.50
N ILE A 211 -4.56 11.90 19.95
CA ILE A 211 -5.89 11.37 19.68
C ILE A 211 -6.70 11.23 20.97
N ARG A 212 -6.09 10.74 22.05
CA ARG A 212 -6.73 10.68 23.37
C ARG A 212 -7.20 12.05 23.85
N ALA A 213 -6.33 13.07 23.71
CA ALA A 213 -6.67 14.44 24.07
C ALA A 213 -7.81 15.01 23.21
N GLU A 214 -7.85 14.72 21.93
CA GLU A 214 -8.92 15.12 21.02
C GLU A 214 -10.26 14.44 21.38
N ILE A 215 -10.25 13.14 21.67
CA ILE A 215 -11.46 12.43 22.11
C ILE A 215 -12.00 13.06 23.41
N VAL A 216 -11.13 13.30 24.39
CA VAL A 216 -11.50 13.92 25.67
C VAL A 216 -12.00 15.35 25.50
N ALA A 217 -11.37 16.14 24.61
CA ALA A 217 -11.75 17.52 24.35
C ALA A 217 -13.04 17.66 23.53
N SER A 218 -13.51 16.60 22.86
CA SER A 218 -14.73 16.63 22.05
C SER A 218 -15.98 16.69 22.95
N PRO A 219 -16.80 17.77 22.89
CA PRO A 219 -18.02 17.86 23.68
C PRO A 219 -19.02 16.75 23.32
N LEU A 220 -19.14 16.43 22.02
CA LEU A 220 -20.05 15.37 21.53
C LEU A 220 -19.67 13.99 22.08
N LEU A 221 -18.40 13.59 21.94
CA LEU A 221 -17.95 12.28 22.41
C LEU A 221 -18.05 12.19 23.93
N SER A 222 -17.68 13.25 24.66
CA SER A 222 -17.77 13.31 26.12
C SER A 222 -19.22 13.21 26.62
N GLU A 223 -20.19 13.80 25.89
CA GLU A 223 -21.62 13.66 26.20
C GLU A 223 -22.08 12.21 25.95
N MET A 224 -21.74 11.62 24.81
CA MET A 224 -22.12 10.25 24.47
C MET A 224 -21.55 9.24 25.47
N ILE A 225 -20.28 9.40 25.90
CA ILE A 225 -19.65 8.54 26.90
C ILE A 225 -20.40 8.65 28.24
N ARG A 226 -20.68 9.87 28.72
CA ARG A 226 -21.41 10.07 29.99
C ARG A 226 -22.84 9.55 29.95
N ALA A 227 -23.46 9.55 28.77
CA ALA A 227 -24.80 9.01 28.55
C ALA A 227 -24.80 7.47 28.38
N GLY A 228 -23.63 6.80 28.37
CA GLY A 228 -23.52 5.37 28.13
C GLY A 228 -23.84 4.93 26.70
N ARG A 229 -23.88 5.88 25.75
CA ARG A 229 -24.15 5.63 24.34
C ARG A 229 -22.88 5.26 23.57
N LEU A 230 -21.73 5.75 24.01
CA LEU A 230 -20.41 5.44 23.46
C LEU A 230 -19.56 4.81 24.55
N GLU A 231 -19.03 3.64 24.30
CA GLU A 231 -17.98 3.03 25.12
C GLU A 231 -16.64 3.14 24.39
N VAL A 232 -15.58 3.54 25.09
CA VAL A 232 -14.23 3.57 24.54
C VAL A 232 -13.43 2.44 25.12
N LEU A 233 -13.03 1.49 24.29
CA LEU A 233 -12.11 0.41 24.63
C LEU A 233 -10.68 0.85 24.26
N ALA A 234 -9.92 1.33 25.24
CA ALA A 234 -8.50 1.59 25.11
C ALA A 234 -7.74 0.26 25.22
N LEU A 235 -7.34 -0.28 24.08
CA LEU A 235 -6.71 -1.60 23.97
C LEU A 235 -5.20 -1.44 23.80
N TYR A 236 -4.43 -2.02 24.72
CA TYR A 236 -2.98 -2.13 24.61
C TYR A 236 -2.60 -3.39 23.86
N PRO A 237 -1.88 -3.27 22.71
CA PRO A 237 -1.62 -4.40 21.84
C PRO A 237 -0.29 -5.12 22.09
N ASP A 238 0.62 -4.58 22.94
CA ASP A 238 1.98 -5.10 23.10
C ASP A 238 2.17 -5.97 24.35
N GLU A 239 3.36 -6.58 24.48
CA GLU A 239 3.70 -7.55 25.53
C GLU A 239 4.12 -6.91 26.86
N ASP A 240 4.60 -5.65 26.88
CA ASP A 240 5.10 -5.00 28.09
C ASP A 240 3.97 -4.52 29.00
N LEU A 241 3.41 -5.46 29.75
CA LEU A 241 2.36 -5.15 30.73
C LEU A 241 2.83 -4.26 31.88
N THR A 242 4.15 -4.08 32.08
CA THR A 242 4.68 -3.17 33.09
C THR A 242 4.53 -1.72 32.62
N ALA A 243 4.90 -1.44 31.35
CA ALA A 243 4.69 -0.15 30.73
C ALA A 243 3.19 0.19 30.66
N TRP A 244 2.33 -0.77 30.25
CA TRP A 244 0.88 -0.58 30.23
C TRP A 244 0.31 -0.19 31.62
N ARG A 245 0.70 -0.90 32.68
CA ARG A 245 0.23 -0.59 34.05
C ARG A 245 0.71 0.78 34.52
N ALA A 246 1.95 1.16 34.19
CA ALA A 246 2.49 2.48 34.51
C ALA A 246 1.74 3.61 33.78
N HIS A 247 1.26 3.33 32.56
CA HIS A 247 0.50 4.28 31.75
C HIS A 247 -0.99 4.35 32.11
N ALA A 248 -1.54 3.35 32.80
CA ALA A 248 -2.96 3.24 33.12
C ALA A 248 -3.59 4.51 33.75
N PRO A 249 -2.90 5.28 34.64
CA PRO A 249 -3.46 6.51 35.20
C PRO A 249 -3.72 7.62 34.18
N GLN A 250 -3.14 7.55 32.99
CA GLN A 250 -3.33 8.52 31.92
C GLN A 250 -4.56 8.23 31.05
N VAL A 251 -5.13 7.01 31.15
CA VAL A 251 -6.34 6.62 30.45
C VAL A 251 -7.55 7.13 31.24
N PRO A 252 -8.52 7.82 30.62
CA PRO A 252 -9.71 8.29 31.30
C PRO A 252 -10.45 7.18 32.03
N SER A 253 -10.88 7.43 33.27
CA SER A 253 -11.52 6.43 34.14
C SER A 253 -12.87 5.91 33.65
N LEU A 254 -13.52 6.63 32.73
CA LEU A 254 -14.77 6.21 32.09
C LEU A 254 -14.54 5.25 30.92
N TRP A 255 -13.29 5.03 30.50
CA TRP A 255 -12.97 4.14 29.41
C TRP A 255 -12.63 2.73 29.92
N ILE A 256 -12.87 1.74 29.11
CA ILE A 256 -12.37 0.39 29.35
C ILE A 256 -10.90 0.37 29.01
N ASN A 257 -10.01 0.29 30.03
CA ASN A 257 -8.57 0.14 29.82
C ASN A 257 -8.20 -1.34 29.90
N ALA A 258 -7.78 -1.92 28.80
CA ALA A 258 -7.54 -3.34 28.64
C ALA A 258 -6.27 -3.62 27.80
N TYR A 259 -5.81 -4.87 27.84
CA TYR A 259 -4.73 -5.34 26.98
C TYR A 259 -5.14 -6.60 26.20
N ASP A 260 -4.50 -6.82 25.07
CA ASP A 260 -4.66 -8.02 24.25
C ASP A 260 -3.72 -9.14 24.74
N ALA A 261 -4.22 -10.05 25.57
CA ALA A 261 -3.43 -11.17 26.09
C ALA A 261 -3.07 -12.22 25.01
N CYS A 262 -3.76 -12.22 23.88
CA CYS A 262 -3.54 -13.17 22.79
C CYS A 262 -2.61 -12.60 21.71
N LEU A 263 -2.26 -11.31 21.80
CA LEU A 263 -1.42 -10.59 20.84
C LEU A 263 -1.94 -10.73 19.38
N LEU A 264 -3.27 -10.75 19.22
CA LEU A 264 -3.92 -10.93 17.93
C LEU A 264 -3.58 -9.81 16.94
N TYR A 265 -3.26 -8.61 17.46
CA TYR A 265 -2.98 -7.41 16.70
C TYR A 265 -1.49 -7.03 16.68
N THR A 266 -0.63 -7.82 17.32
CA THR A 266 0.82 -7.54 17.47
C THR A 266 1.70 -8.50 16.71
N SER A 267 1.12 -9.42 15.94
CA SER A 267 1.96 -10.22 15.04
C SER A 267 2.67 -9.23 14.09
N PRO A 268 3.99 -9.03 14.23
CA PRO A 268 4.68 -8.06 13.42
C PRO A 268 4.50 -8.46 11.96
N SER A 269 3.87 -7.58 11.19
CA SER A 269 3.97 -7.67 9.75
C SER A 269 5.45 -7.69 9.40
N PRO A 270 5.91 -8.52 8.45
CA PRO A 270 7.29 -8.45 7.97
C PRO A 270 7.72 -7.05 7.54
N ARG A 271 6.78 -6.10 7.41
CA ARG A 271 7.02 -4.68 7.10
C ARG A 271 7.32 -3.81 8.32
N ASP A 272 6.93 -4.23 9.53
CA ASP A 272 7.10 -3.46 10.77
C ASP A 272 8.48 -3.65 11.42
N THR A 273 9.33 -4.50 10.85
CA THR A 273 10.70 -4.80 11.33
C THR A 273 11.79 -4.01 10.62
N ARG A 274 11.48 -2.82 10.04
CA ARG A 274 12.50 -1.94 9.44
C ARG A 274 12.52 -0.57 10.07
#